data_62576f7d78b5bc7ff37b7697da17480c
#
_entry.id   62576f7d78b5bc7ff37b7697da17480c
#
_cell.length_a   1.000
_cell.length_b   1.000
_cell.length_c   1.000
_cell.angle_alpha   90.00
_cell.angle_beta   90.00
_cell.angle_gamma   90.00
#
_symmetry.space_group_name_H-M   'P 1'
#
loop_
_entity.id
_entity.type
_entity.pdbx_description
1 polymer ?
#
loop_
_entity_poly.entity_id
_entity_poly.type
_entity_poly.pdbx_seq_one_letter_code
_entity_poly.pdbx_strand_id
1 'polypeptide(L)' 'MARTRVRLTFPTALIQEPIVYRLVKDFDIVINIRRADVKADHGWMALELEGDEGALERGVKWLKDKGVQVDPIERDVIVP' A
#
# COMPACT_ATOMS: atom_id res chain seq x y z
N MET A 1 -7.27 -0.34 17.01
CA MET A 1 -6.72 -0.51 15.66
C MET A 1 -6.48 0.84 15.01
N ALA A 2 -5.35 0.98 14.39
CA ALA A 2 -5.01 2.19 13.66
C ALA A 2 -5.39 2.05 12.20
N ARG A 3 -5.59 3.17 11.54
CA ARG A 3 -5.83 3.24 10.09
C ARG A 3 -4.89 4.26 9.49
N THR A 4 -4.40 3.96 8.29
CA THR A 4 -3.62 4.92 7.52
C THR A 4 -3.95 4.77 6.05
N ARG A 5 -3.86 5.86 5.32
CA ARG A 5 -4.10 5.86 3.88
C ARG A 5 -2.79 6.13 3.18
N VAL A 6 -2.51 5.33 2.18
CA VAL A 6 -1.26 5.44 1.43
C VAL A 6 -1.52 5.27 -0.05
N ARG A 7 -0.68 5.91 -0.84
CA ARG A 7 -0.58 5.63 -2.26
C ARG A 7 0.71 4.85 -2.49
N LEU A 8 0.57 3.66 -3.05
CA LEU A 8 1.69 2.82 -3.40
C LEU A 8 1.97 2.96 -4.89
N THR A 9 3.22 3.18 -5.24
CA THR A 9 3.66 3.19 -6.63
C THR A 9 4.66 2.07 -6.81
N PHE A 10 4.35 1.17 -7.75
CA PHE A 10 5.15 -0.03 -7.99
C PHE A 10 6.05 0.17 -9.21
N PRO A 11 7.37 -0.04 -9.06
CA PRO A 11 8.25 -0.06 -10.21
C PRO A 11 7.98 -1.32 -11.05
N THR A 12 8.40 -1.29 -12.31
CA THR A 12 8.20 -2.39 -13.25
C THR A 12 8.59 -3.75 -12.68
N ALA A 13 9.72 -3.82 -11.99
CA ALA A 13 10.23 -5.07 -11.45
C ALA A 13 9.31 -5.70 -10.40
N LEU A 14 8.44 -4.93 -9.75
CA LEU A 14 7.57 -5.41 -8.68
C LEU A 14 6.13 -5.65 -9.11
N ILE A 15 5.77 -5.34 -10.35
CA ILE A 15 4.39 -5.47 -10.82
C ILE A 15 3.90 -6.92 -10.73
N GLN A 16 4.76 -7.89 -11.01
CA GLN A 16 4.38 -9.30 -11.01
C GLN A 16 4.57 -9.99 -9.65
N GLU A 17 5.14 -9.32 -8.67
CA GLU A 17 5.28 -9.89 -7.33
C GLU A 17 4.00 -9.71 -6.53
N PRO A 18 3.62 -10.69 -5.70
CA PRO A 18 2.40 -10.61 -4.89
C PRO A 18 2.63 -9.74 -3.63
N ILE A 19 2.97 -8.47 -3.83
CA ILE A 19 3.34 -7.55 -2.76
C ILE A 19 2.17 -7.32 -1.79
N VAL A 20 0.99 -7.02 -2.33
CA VAL A 20 -0.19 -6.73 -1.51
C VAL A 20 -0.61 -7.97 -0.70
N TYR A 21 -0.55 -9.14 -1.32
CA TYR A 21 -0.85 -10.40 -0.64
C TYR A 21 0.10 -10.62 0.55
N ARG A 22 1.39 -10.43 0.34
CA ARG A 22 2.39 -10.60 1.41
C ARG A 22 2.21 -9.58 2.53
N LEU A 23 1.89 -8.35 2.17
CA LEU A 23 1.62 -7.32 3.16
C LEU A 23 0.47 -7.74 4.09
N VAL A 24 -0.62 -8.23 3.52
CA VAL A 24 -1.77 -8.67 4.29
C VAL A 24 -1.41 -9.89 5.14
N LYS A 25 -0.78 -10.88 4.53
CA LYS A 25 -0.52 -12.16 5.18
C LYS A 25 0.54 -12.06 6.27
N ASP A 26 1.66 -11.41 5.95
CA ASP A 26 2.85 -11.44 6.82
C ASP A 26 2.76 -10.42 7.95
N PHE A 27 2.02 -9.35 7.77
CA PHE A 27 1.92 -8.27 8.75
C PHE A 27 0.55 -8.17 9.43
N ASP A 28 -0.38 -9.05 9.07
CA ASP A 28 -1.73 -9.05 9.63
C ASP A 28 -2.42 -7.68 9.47
N ILE A 29 -2.34 -7.14 8.27
CA ILE A 29 -2.91 -5.85 7.91
C ILE A 29 -4.14 -6.08 7.05
N VAL A 30 -5.22 -5.37 7.36
CA VAL A 30 -6.41 -5.34 6.52
C VAL A 30 -6.24 -4.23 5.48
N ILE A 31 -6.48 -4.56 4.23
CA ILE A 31 -6.35 -3.62 3.12
C ILE A 31 -7.71 -3.35 2.51
N ASN A 32 -7.99 -2.08 2.26
CA ASN A 32 -9.12 -1.67 1.48
C ASN A 32 -8.62 -0.86 0.28
N ILE A 33 -8.79 -1.41 -0.90
CA ILE A 33 -8.36 -0.75 -2.14
C ILE A 33 -9.40 0.27 -2.53
N ARG A 34 -8.99 1.52 -2.62
CA ARG A 34 -9.89 2.62 -3.00
C ARG A 34 -9.78 2.94 -4.48
N ARG A 35 -8.58 2.92 -5.01
CA ARG A 35 -8.30 3.10 -6.43
C ARG A 35 -7.07 2.30 -6.80
N ALA A 36 -7.01 1.86 -8.04
CA ALA A 36 -5.85 1.19 -8.57
C ALA A 36 -5.79 1.37 -10.07
N ASP A 37 -4.57 1.50 -10.59
CA ASP A 37 -4.32 1.47 -12.02
C ASP A 37 -3.01 0.71 -12.23
N VAL A 38 -3.12 -0.53 -12.65
CA VAL A 38 -1.96 -1.41 -12.82
C VAL A 38 -1.83 -1.77 -14.29
N LYS A 39 -0.68 -1.42 -14.86
CA LYS A 39 -0.32 -1.72 -16.25
C LYS A 39 0.87 -2.67 -16.28
N ALA A 40 1.28 -3.07 -17.48
CA ALA A 40 2.38 -4.03 -17.62
C ALA A 40 3.72 -3.47 -17.14
N ASP A 41 3.92 -2.16 -17.24
CA ASP A 41 5.21 -1.51 -16.96
C ASP A 41 5.20 -0.59 -15.73
N HIS A 42 4.03 -0.29 -15.17
CA HIS A 42 3.93 0.49 -13.94
C HIS A 42 2.56 0.27 -13.31
N GLY A 43 2.45 0.62 -12.05
CA GLY A 43 1.18 0.53 -11.34
C GLY A 43 1.18 1.38 -10.09
N TRP A 44 -0.01 1.83 -9.71
CA TRP A 44 -0.19 2.51 -8.43
C TRP A 44 -1.53 2.09 -7.81
N MET A 45 -1.59 2.19 -6.50
CA MET A 45 -2.81 1.89 -5.74
C MET A 45 -2.97 2.91 -4.61
N ALA A 46 -4.19 3.37 -4.40
CA ALA A 46 -4.54 4.13 -3.21
C ALA A 46 -5.27 3.18 -2.27
N LEU A 47 -4.71 2.97 -1.10
CA LEU A 47 -5.16 1.98 -0.13
C LEU A 47 -5.45 2.61 1.22
N GLU A 48 -6.39 2.01 1.94
CA GLU A 48 -6.51 2.20 3.37
C GLU A 48 -5.97 0.95 4.05
N LEU A 49 -5.04 1.14 4.97
CA LEU A 49 -4.46 0.05 5.76
C LEU A 49 -4.98 0.13 7.18
N GLU A 50 -5.35 -1.01 7.73
CA GLU A 50 -5.88 -1.09 9.08
C GLU A 50 -5.19 -2.21 9.84
N GLY A 51 -4.80 -1.94 11.08
CA GLY A 51 -4.13 -2.91 11.93
C GLY A 51 -3.51 -2.25 13.16
N ASP A 52 -2.71 -2.99 13.88
CA ASP A 52 -1.94 -2.42 14.98
C ASP A 52 -0.93 -1.41 14.46
N GLU A 53 -0.72 -0.34 15.22
CA GLU A 53 0.23 0.70 14.85
C GLU A 53 1.61 0.15 14.49
N GLY A 54 2.12 -0.75 15.32
CA GLY A 54 3.41 -1.39 15.05
C GLY A 54 3.41 -2.24 13.79
N ALA A 55 2.30 -2.94 13.51
CA ALA A 55 2.16 -3.73 12.29
C ALA A 55 2.15 -2.82 11.06
N LEU A 56 1.44 -1.69 11.13
CA LEU A 56 1.41 -0.72 10.02
C LEU A 56 2.80 -0.14 9.75
N GLU A 57 3.53 0.22 10.80
CA GLU A 57 4.89 0.75 10.65
C GLU A 57 5.82 -0.27 10.00
N ARG A 58 5.79 -1.52 10.47
CA ARG A 58 6.61 -2.58 9.90
C ARG A 58 6.24 -2.89 8.45
N GLY A 59 4.95 -2.92 8.16
CA GLY A 59 4.47 -3.17 6.80
C GLY A 59 4.89 -2.08 5.83
N VAL A 60 4.75 -0.82 6.22
CA VAL A 60 5.16 0.32 5.40
C VAL A 60 6.68 0.30 5.19
N LYS A 61 7.44 0.02 6.24
CA LYS A 61 8.90 -0.11 6.12
C LYS A 61 9.28 -1.23 5.15
N TRP A 62 8.61 -2.37 5.26
CA TRP A 62 8.85 -3.50 4.35
C TRP A 62 8.59 -3.12 2.90
N LEU A 63 7.48 -2.39 2.63
CA LEU A 63 7.16 -1.92 1.28
C LEU A 63 8.28 -1.03 0.74
N LYS A 64 8.75 -0.08 1.53
CA LYS A 64 9.84 0.80 1.13
C LYS A 64 11.14 0.04 0.88
N ASP A 65 11.45 -0.92 1.73
CA ASP A 65 12.65 -1.75 1.60
C ASP A 65 12.59 -2.62 0.35
N LYS A 66 11.40 -3.02 -0.09
CA LYS A 66 11.20 -3.76 -1.34
C LYS A 66 11.35 -2.89 -2.58
N GLY A 67 11.29 -1.59 -2.43
CA GLY A 67 11.37 -0.66 -3.54
C GLY A 67 10.04 -0.06 -3.98
N VAL A 68 8.98 -0.28 -3.21
CA VAL A 68 7.68 0.37 -3.46
C VAL A 68 7.74 1.79 -2.93
N GLN A 69 7.32 2.75 -3.73
CA GLN A 69 7.16 4.12 -3.26
C GLN A 69 5.88 4.23 -2.45
N VAL A 70 5.99 4.71 -1.23
CA VAL A 70 4.85 4.86 -0.32
C VAL A 70 4.66 6.32 0.00
N ASP A 71 3.53 6.88 -0.43
CA ASP A 71 3.18 8.26 -0.17
C ASP A 71 1.95 8.31 0.74
N PRO A 72 2.02 8.98 1.88
CA PRO A 72 0.86 9.11 2.75
C PRO A 72 -0.21 9.97 2.10
N ILE A 73 -1.47 9.58 2.27
CA ILE A 73 -2.62 10.37 1.86
C ILE A 73 -3.26 10.91 3.12
N GLU A 74 -3.06 12.18 3.39
CA GLU A 74 -3.56 12.81 4.62
C GLU A 74 -5.05 13.12 4.57
N ARG A 75 -5.57 13.29 3.37
CA ARG A 75 -6.99 13.59 3.14
C ARG A 75 -7.51 12.85 1.94
N ASP A 76 -8.70 12.29 2.11
CA ASP A 76 -9.57 12.06 0.97
C ASP A 76 -10.05 13.43 0.51
N VAL A 77 -9.37 13.98 -0.47
CA VAL A 77 -9.95 15.11 -1.17
C VAL A 77 -11.05 14.53 -2.03
N ILE A 78 -12.26 14.59 -1.51
CA ILE A 78 -13.42 14.36 -2.33
C ILE A 78 -13.51 15.58 -3.21
N VAL A 79 -13.08 15.42 -4.42
CA VAL A 79 -13.36 16.43 -5.43
C VAL A 79 -14.81 16.21 -5.82
N PRO A 80 -15.66 17.18 -5.56
CA PRO A 80 -17.05 17.07 -5.96
C PRO A 80 -17.18 16.95 -7.48
#